data_0e878770a39bb23e599cae06104ca4d2
#
_entry.id   0e878770a39bb23e599cae06104ca4d2
#
_cell.length_a   1.000
_cell.length_b   1.000
_cell.length_c   1.000
_cell.angle_alpha   90.00
_cell.angle_beta   90.00
_cell.angle_gamma   90.00
#
_symmetry.space_group_name_H-M   'P 1'
#
loop_
_entity.id
_entity.type
_entity.pdbx_description
1 polymer ?
#
loop_
_entity_poly.entity_id
_entity_poly.type
_entity_poly.pdbx_seq_one_letter_code
_entity_poly.pdbx_strand_id
1 'polypeptide(L)'
;MNTARGSSSATPPANGVRGAGTKGIPRARREEQILAAAMDEFGRHGHASASMAAIAGRVGVTKPMLYTYFGSKDGLYLACLERVAPRLVTAIEEAMTYEGPAAETPHRVLSAVFGVLEEQRGAWFVLYDRTLRPGTDLHAAAQRHRRTIDDLAASGTADLLRGHGNKDPLDADALKHVWTGTVGALVGWWTSHPDQSAQDMAARCARLLTAIRG
;
A
#
# COMPACT_ATOMS: atom_id res chain seq x y z
N MET A 1 -13.89 -34.71 73.40
CA MET A 1 -13.95 -33.25 73.55
C MET A 1 -13.02 -32.60 72.59
N ASN A 2 -13.53 -31.78 71.87
CA ASN A 2 -13.03 -30.66 71.08
C ASN A 2 -12.98 -30.85 69.51
N THR A 3 -13.90 -30.16 68.91
CA THR A 3 -14.21 -29.93 67.55
C THR A 3 -13.24 -28.93 66.93
N ALA A 4 -12.70 -29.22 65.74
CA ALA A 4 -12.09 -28.20 64.93
C ALA A 4 -12.74 -28.18 63.50
N ARG A 5 -13.32 -27.05 63.21
CA ARG A 5 -14.02 -26.73 61.96
C ARG A 5 -13.02 -26.53 60.82
N GLY A 6 -13.23 -27.20 59.71
CA GLY A 6 -12.57 -26.89 58.44
C GLY A 6 -13.17 -25.65 57.77
N SER A 7 -12.34 -24.68 57.51
CA SER A 7 -12.68 -23.50 56.69
C SER A 7 -12.38 -23.80 55.22
N SER A 8 -13.44 -23.91 54.46
CA SER A 8 -13.40 -23.97 52.98
C SER A 8 -13.05 -22.59 52.41
N SER A 9 -11.87 -22.45 51.82
CA SER A 9 -11.49 -21.26 51.05
C SER A 9 -11.97 -21.41 49.61
N ALA A 10 -13.03 -20.74 49.26
CA ALA A 10 -13.49 -20.61 47.90
C ALA A 10 -12.56 -19.64 47.14
N THR A 11 -11.92 -20.13 46.08
CA THR A 11 -11.17 -19.33 45.10
C THR A 11 -12.17 -18.49 44.27
N PRO A 12 -11.99 -17.18 44.13
CA PRO A 12 -12.83 -16.38 43.25
C PRO A 12 -12.52 -16.69 41.78
N PRO A 13 -13.54 -16.59 40.89
CA PRO A 13 -13.34 -16.85 39.49
C PRO A 13 -12.47 -15.77 38.83
N ALA A 14 -11.53 -16.21 37.98
CA ALA A 14 -10.67 -15.35 37.17
C ALA A 14 -11.50 -14.35 36.39
N ASN A 15 -11.24 -13.10 36.64
CA ASN A 15 -11.85 -11.96 35.98
C ASN A 15 -11.42 -11.96 34.51
N GLY A 16 -12.33 -12.27 33.59
CA GLY A 16 -12.11 -12.22 32.18
C GLY A 16 -11.65 -10.80 31.78
N VAL A 17 -10.52 -10.74 31.08
CA VAL A 17 -10.02 -9.52 30.46
C VAL A 17 -11.09 -9.04 29.49
N ARG A 18 -11.92 -8.10 29.92
CA ARG A 18 -12.83 -7.36 29.06
C ARG A 18 -11.94 -6.53 28.14
N GLY A 19 -11.96 -6.85 26.87
CA GLY A 19 -11.28 -6.10 25.83
C GLY A 19 -11.57 -4.60 26.00
N ALA A 20 -10.51 -3.80 26.03
CA ALA A 20 -10.58 -2.34 26.15
C ALA A 20 -11.51 -1.80 25.05
N GLY A 21 -12.70 -1.38 25.45
CA GLY A 21 -13.74 -0.93 24.54
C GLY A 21 -13.29 0.29 23.75
N THR A 22 -13.63 0.27 22.49
CA THR A 22 -13.43 1.27 21.42
C THR A 22 -14.08 2.65 21.68
N LYS A 23 -14.54 2.93 22.88
CA LYS A 23 -15.13 4.21 23.29
C LYS A 23 -14.03 5.24 23.52
N GLY A 24 -13.88 6.19 22.57
CA GLY A 24 -13.01 7.35 22.76
C GLY A 24 -12.05 7.69 21.59
N ILE A 25 -11.96 6.86 20.55
CA ILE A 25 -11.12 7.22 19.39
C ILE A 25 -11.93 8.14 18.45
N PRO A 26 -11.40 9.33 18.09
CA PRO A 26 -12.03 10.22 17.12
C PRO A 26 -12.31 9.51 15.80
N ARG A 27 -13.43 9.88 15.14
CA ARG A 27 -13.88 9.26 13.88
C ARG A 27 -12.77 9.23 12.83
N ALA A 28 -12.10 10.35 12.61
CA ALA A 28 -11.02 10.45 11.62
C ALA A 28 -9.87 9.45 11.90
N ARG A 29 -9.43 9.35 13.16
CA ARG A 29 -8.38 8.40 13.54
C ARG A 29 -8.82 6.95 13.37
N ARG A 30 -10.10 6.66 13.61
CA ARG A 30 -10.68 5.33 13.38
C ARG A 30 -10.69 4.98 11.89
N GLU A 31 -11.08 5.94 11.05
CA GLU A 31 -11.07 5.81 9.61
C GLU A 31 -9.68 5.52 9.06
N GLU A 32 -8.66 6.22 9.55
CA GLU A 32 -7.25 5.94 9.21
C GLU A 32 -6.82 4.53 9.56
N GLN A 33 -7.18 4.06 10.76
CA GLN A 33 -6.87 2.69 11.18
C GLN A 33 -7.55 1.64 10.28
N ILE A 34 -8.80 1.89 9.88
CA ILE A 34 -9.53 1.01 8.97
C ILE A 34 -8.88 1.00 7.60
N LEU A 35 -8.55 2.17 7.05
CA LEU A 35 -7.88 2.26 5.73
C LEU A 35 -6.53 1.56 5.73
N ALA A 36 -5.73 1.70 6.79
CA ALA A 36 -4.47 1.01 6.92
C ALA A 36 -4.64 -0.52 6.91
N ALA A 37 -5.55 -1.04 7.73
CA ALA A 37 -5.84 -2.47 7.77
C ALA A 37 -6.45 -3.00 6.45
N ALA A 38 -7.24 -2.17 5.77
CA ALA A 38 -7.85 -2.49 4.49
C ALA A 38 -6.81 -2.57 3.37
N MET A 39 -5.87 -1.62 3.31
CA MET A 39 -4.78 -1.65 2.33
C MET A 39 -3.91 -2.90 2.47
N ASP A 40 -3.61 -3.32 3.70
CA ASP A 40 -2.90 -4.57 3.95
C ASP A 40 -3.69 -5.79 3.49
N GLU A 41 -4.97 -5.86 3.79
CA GLU A 41 -5.83 -6.99 3.43
C GLU A 41 -6.04 -7.07 1.92
N PHE A 42 -6.38 -5.93 1.28
CA PHE A 42 -6.55 -5.87 -0.16
C PHE A 42 -5.23 -6.10 -0.92
N GLY A 43 -4.12 -5.57 -0.41
CA GLY A 43 -2.81 -5.76 -1.03
C GLY A 43 -2.35 -7.21 -1.03
N ARG A 44 -2.71 -7.99 -0.01
CA ARG A 44 -2.34 -9.42 0.11
C ARG A 44 -3.26 -10.35 -0.67
N HIS A 45 -4.56 -10.05 -0.69
CA HIS A 45 -5.58 -11.00 -1.16
C HIS A 45 -6.30 -10.53 -2.42
N GLY A 46 -6.07 -9.29 -2.86
CA GLY A 46 -6.86 -8.63 -3.89
C GLY A 46 -8.29 -8.32 -3.44
N HIS A 47 -8.99 -7.49 -4.21
CA HIS A 47 -10.38 -7.13 -3.90
C HIS A 47 -11.29 -8.37 -3.81
N ALA A 48 -11.19 -9.31 -4.76
CA ALA A 48 -12.10 -10.45 -4.81
C ALA A 48 -12.08 -11.29 -3.52
N SER A 49 -10.89 -11.62 -3.01
CA SER A 49 -10.69 -12.56 -1.89
C SER A 49 -10.56 -11.90 -0.52
N ALA A 50 -10.36 -10.58 -0.45
CA ALA A 50 -10.21 -9.86 0.81
C ALA A 50 -11.45 -9.96 1.70
N SER A 51 -11.22 -10.06 3.02
CA SER A 51 -12.25 -10.30 4.03
C SER A 51 -12.56 -9.05 4.85
N MET A 52 -13.79 -8.52 4.74
CA MET A 52 -14.28 -7.45 5.60
C MET A 52 -14.28 -7.82 7.08
N ALA A 53 -14.43 -9.11 7.41
CA ALA A 53 -14.36 -9.59 8.80
C ALA A 53 -12.91 -9.55 9.32
N ALA A 54 -11.93 -9.91 8.50
CA ALA A 54 -10.50 -9.82 8.85
C ALA A 54 -10.09 -8.37 9.09
N ILE A 55 -10.50 -7.43 8.21
CA ILE A 55 -10.26 -5.99 8.39
C ILE A 55 -10.85 -5.50 9.70
N ALA A 56 -12.14 -5.81 9.96
CA ALA A 56 -12.83 -5.42 11.18
C ALA A 56 -12.14 -5.95 12.43
N GLY A 57 -11.77 -7.24 12.44
CA GLY A 57 -11.06 -7.89 13.56
C GLY A 57 -9.72 -7.26 13.86
N ARG A 58 -8.94 -6.91 12.83
CA ARG A 58 -7.61 -6.28 12.97
C ARG A 58 -7.67 -4.90 13.63
N VAL A 59 -8.74 -4.15 13.38
CA VAL A 59 -8.94 -2.80 13.93
C VAL A 59 -9.73 -2.82 15.25
N GLY A 60 -10.26 -3.98 15.64
CA GLY A 60 -11.10 -4.12 16.84
C GLY A 60 -12.48 -3.46 16.71
N VAL A 61 -13.05 -3.47 15.49
CA VAL A 61 -14.40 -2.97 15.21
C VAL A 61 -15.32 -4.10 14.71
N THR A 62 -16.61 -3.84 14.60
CA THR A 62 -17.55 -4.80 14.02
C THR A 62 -17.65 -4.62 12.50
N LYS A 63 -17.97 -5.70 11.77
CA LYS A 63 -18.22 -5.63 10.33
C LYS A 63 -19.31 -4.61 9.95
N PRO A 64 -20.46 -4.50 10.64
CA PRO A 64 -21.43 -3.44 10.39
C PRO A 64 -20.86 -2.03 10.52
N MET A 65 -19.90 -1.80 11.44
CA MET A 65 -19.24 -0.51 11.57
C MET A 65 -18.46 -0.14 10.31
N LEU A 66 -17.75 -1.10 9.67
CA LEU A 66 -17.08 -0.82 8.39
C LEU A 66 -18.06 -0.36 7.32
N TYR A 67 -19.23 -0.99 7.23
CA TYR A 67 -20.27 -0.57 6.28
C TYR A 67 -20.85 0.81 6.61
N THR A 68 -20.91 1.17 7.89
CA THR A 68 -21.32 2.52 8.30
C THR A 68 -20.33 3.59 7.87
N TYR A 69 -19.03 3.28 7.84
CA TYR A 69 -17.97 4.23 7.40
C TYR A 69 -17.87 4.33 5.88
N PHE A 70 -17.96 3.20 5.18
CA PHE A 70 -17.56 3.13 3.76
C PHE A 70 -18.67 2.62 2.84
N GLY A 71 -19.85 2.30 3.36
CA GLY A 71 -21.01 1.83 2.60
C GLY A 71 -20.89 0.38 2.12
N SER A 72 -19.79 0.03 1.47
CA SER A 72 -19.57 -1.28 0.86
C SER A 72 -18.08 -1.68 0.90
N LYS A 73 -17.77 -2.92 0.50
CA LYS A 73 -16.38 -3.35 0.27
C LYS A 73 -15.74 -2.53 -0.86
N ASP A 74 -16.50 -2.24 -1.91
CA ASP A 74 -16.07 -1.42 -3.03
C ASP A 74 -15.79 0.03 -2.59
N GLY A 75 -16.66 0.59 -1.73
CA GLY A 75 -16.46 1.94 -1.14
C GLY A 75 -15.20 2.01 -0.28
N LEU A 76 -14.93 0.98 0.52
CA LEU A 76 -13.69 0.90 1.30
C LEU A 76 -12.45 0.77 0.39
N TYR A 77 -12.55 -0.04 -0.66
CA TYR A 77 -11.46 -0.17 -1.63
C TYR A 77 -11.19 1.13 -2.38
N LEU A 78 -12.25 1.82 -2.83
CA LEU A 78 -12.15 3.13 -3.49
C LEU A 78 -11.48 4.16 -2.57
N ALA A 79 -11.86 4.20 -1.29
CA ALA A 79 -11.22 5.08 -0.31
C ALA A 79 -9.72 4.76 -0.13
N CYS A 80 -9.30 3.48 -0.22
CA CYS A 80 -7.89 3.11 -0.24
C CYS A 80 -7.17 3.65 -1.49
N LEU A 81 -7.78 3.52 -2.67
CA LEU A 81 -7.23 4.07 -3.92
C LEU A 81 -7.08 5.59 -3.87
N GLU A 82 -8.13 6.29 -3.44
CA GLU A 82 -8.14 7.76 -3.35
C GLU A 82 -7.14 8.30 -2.33
N ARG A 83 -6.78 7.50 -1.33
CA ARG A 83 -5.76 7.87 -0.35
C ARG A 83 -4.34 7.74 -0.89
N VAL A 84 -4.03 6.70 -1.66
CA VAL A 84 -2.65 6.38 -2.06
C VAL A 84 -2.27 6.93 -3.42
N ALA A 85 -3.18 6.87 -4.41
CA ALA A 85 -2.85 7.21 -5.78
C ALA A 85 -2.43 8.68 -5.97
N PRO A 86 -3.13 9.69 -5.41
CA PRO A 86 -2.69 11.08 -5.52
C PRO A 86 -1.32 11.33 -4.87
N ARG A 87 -1.03 10.68 -3.74
CA ARG A 87 0.26 10.82 -3.06
C ARG A 87 1.40 10.26 -3.90
N LEU A 88 1.19 9.10 -4.56
CA LEU A 88 2.16 8.53 -5.49
C LEU A 88 2.37 9.43 -6.71
N VAL A 89 1.31 9.94 -7.31
CA VAL A 89 1.39 10.86 -8.46
C VAL A 89 2.22 12.08 -8.10
N THR A 90 1.85 12.79 -7.03
CA THR A 90 2.57 14.00 -6.59
C THR A 90 4.04 13.71 -6.31
N ALA A 91 4.36 12.64 -5.58
CA ALA A 91 5.74 12.30 -5.25
C ALA A 91 6.57 11.92 -6.50
N ILE A 92 5.96 11.25 -7.48
CA ILE A 92 6.62 10.92 -8.75
C ILE A 92 6.85 12.20 -9.57
N GLU A 93 5.85 13.07 -9.69
CA GLU A 93 5.97 14.35 -10.40
C GLU A 93 7.09 15.22 -9.81
N GLU A 94 7.12 15.37 -8.49
CA GLU A 94 8.18 16.11 -7.79
C GLU A 94 9.56 15.49 -8.05
N ALA A 95 9.68 14.16 -8.02
CA ALA A 95 10.94 13.47 -8.30
C ALA A 95 11.39 13.63 -9.76
N MET A 96 10.46 13.75 -10.72
CA MET A 96 10.74 13.93 -12.14
C MET A 96 11.11 15.38 -12.49
N THR A 97 10.50 16.36 -11.81
CA THR A 97 10.71 17.80 -12.08
C THR A 97 11.93 18.37 -11.34
N TYR A 98 12.54 17.61 -10.44
CA TYR A 98 13.71 18.06 -9.69
C TYR A 98 14.88 18.38 -10.62
N GLU A 99 15.47 19.59 -10.46
CA GLU A 99 16.63 20.02 -11.22
C GLU A 99 17.90 19.25 -10.77
N GLY A 100 18.38 18.37 -11.63
CA GLY A 100 19.55 17.55 -11.37
C GLY A 100 19.88 16.64 -12.58
N PRO A 101 20.96 15.81 -12.49
CA PRO A 101 21.34 14.92 -13.58
C PRO A 101 20.17 13.98 -13.96
N ALA A 102 19.80 13.97 -15.25
CA ALA A 102 18.71 13.11 -15.76
C ALA A 102 18.96 11.61 -15.46
N ALA A 103 20.23 11.20 -15.42
CA ALA A 103 20.63 9.85 -15.05
C ALA A 103 20.23 9.41 -13.63
N GLU A 104 19.92 10.35 -12.74
CA GLU A 104 19.49 10.09 -11.36
C GLU A 104 17.96 10.01 -11.22
N THR A 105 17.21 10.47 -12.22
CA THR A 105 15.73 10.49 -12.19
C THR A 105 15.13 9.13 -11.84
N PRO A 106 15.57 7.99 -12.40
CA PRO A 106 15.05 6.68 -12.02
C PRO A 106 15.22 6.36 -10.54
N HIS A 107 16.36 6.72 -9.95
CA HIS A 107 16.61 6.53 -8.52
C HIS A 107 15.73 7.43 -7.66
N ARG A 108 15.58 8.72 -8.03
CA ARG A 108 14.70 9.66 -7.32
C ARG A 108 13.25 9.19 -7.31
N VAL A 109 12.74 8.73 -8.46
CA VAL A 109 11.38 8.19 -8.57
C VAL A 109 11.19 6.95 -7.70
N LEU A 110 12.14 6.01 -7.70
CA LEU A 110 12.09 4.84 -6.82
C LEU A 110 12.08 5.25 -5.35
N SER A 111 12.96 6.19 -4.95
CA SER A 111 13.01 6.69 -3.58
C SER A 111 11.69 7.34 -3.16
N ALA A 112 11.06 8.12 -4.04
CA ALA A 112 9.76 8.75 -3.80
C ALA A 112 8.65 7.70 -3.64
N VAL A 113 8.60 6.69 -4.51
CA VAL A 113 7.63 5.59 -4.43
C VAL A 113 7.78 4.85 -3.11
N PHE A 114 9.00 4.45 -2.73
CA PHE A 114 9.23 3.75 -1.46
C PHE A 114 8.87 4.62 -0.26
N GLY A 115 9.19 5.92 -0.28
CA GLY A 115 8.83 6.86 0.78
C GLY A 115 7.32 6.94 1.00
N VAL A 116 6.53 7.03 -0.08
CA VAL A 116 5.06 7.04 0.02
C VAL A 116 4.49 5.73 0.55
N LEU A 117 5.10 4.60 0.18
CA LEU A 117 4.64 3.26 0.53
C LEU A 117 5.16 2.76 1.88
N GLU A 118 6.04 3.48 2.58
CA GLU A 118 6.73 2.98 3.78
C GLU A 118 5.76 2.50 4.87
N GLU A 119 4.75 3.28 5.15
CA GLU A 119 3.73 2.91 6.14
C GLU A 119 2.72 1.87 5.64
N GLN A 120 2.61 1.72 4.30
CA GLN A 120 1.53 0.94 3.65
C GLN A 120 2.01 0.27 2.36
N ARG A 121 2.95 -0.66 2.48
CA ARG A 121 3.56 -1.36 1.33
C ARG A 121 2.54 -2.09 0.45
N GLY A 122 1.45 -2.58 1.04
CA GLY A 122 0.36 -3.22 0.32
C GLY A 122 -0.41 -2.30 -0.64
N ALA A 123 -0.30 -0.99 -0.46
CA ALA A 123 -1.02 -0.01 -1.28
C ALA A 123 -0.67 -0.06 -2.78
N TRP A 124 0.55 -0.45 -3.12
CA TRP A 124 0.96 -0.70 -4.51
C TRP A 124 0.08 -1.77 -5.17
N PHE A 125 -0.16 -2.87 -4.47
CA PHE A 125 -0.97 -3.98 -4.99
C PHE A 125 -2.46 -3.66 -5.03
N VAL A 126 -2.94 -2.73 -4.19
CA VAL A 126 -4.30 -2.19 -4.31
C VAL A 126 -4.44 -1.41 -5.62
N LEU A 127 -3.46 -0.58 -5.97
CA LEU A 127 -3.48 0.19 -7.21
C LEU A 127 -3.41 -0.73 -8.45
N TYR A 128 -2.58 -1.77 -8.42
CA TYR A 128 -2.34 -2.71 -9.53
C TYR A 128 -3.09 -4.05 -9.37
N ASP A 129 -4.19 -4.06 -8.64
CA ASP A 129 -5.00 -5.28 -8.42
C ASP A 129 -5.62 -5.79 -9.73
N ARG A 130 -5.28 -7.03 -10.06
CA ARG A 130 -5.78 -7.74 -11.25
C ARG A 130 -7.07 -8.52 -10.97
N THR A 131 -7.53 -8.57 -9.71
CA THR A 131 -8.76 -9.29 -9.32
C THR A 131 -10.01 -8.45 -9.46
N LEU A 132 -9.88 -7.15 -9.79
CA LEU A 132 -11.01 -6.27 -10.05
C LEU A 132 -11.76 -6.72 -11.30
N ARG A 133 -13.07 -6.86 -11.17
CA ARG A 133 -13.93 -7.29 -12.28
C ARG A 133 -13.99 -6.20 -13.36
N PRO A 134 -13.59 -6.49 -14.61
CA PRO A 134 -13.71 -5.56 -15.73
C PRO A 134 -15.16 -5.08 -15.92
N GLY A 135 -15.30 -3.80 -16.33
CA GLY A 135 -16.61 -3.18 -16.58
C GLY A 135 -17.34 -2.67 -15.33
N THR A 136 -16.76 -2.78 -14.12
CA THR A 136 -17.30 -2.16 -12.91
C THR A 136 -16.77 -0.74 -12.72
N ASP A 137 -17.54 0.11 -11.99
CA ASP A 137 -17.11 1.47 -11.63
C ASP A 137 -15.80 1.46 -10.83
N LEU A 138 -15.64 0.47 -9.95
CA LEU A 138 -14.42 0.29 -9.18
C LEU A 138 -13.21 0.01 -10.08
N HIS A 139 -13.36 -0.89 -11.06
CA HIS A 139 -12.31 -1.17 -12.05
C HIS A 139 -11.97 0.08 -12.87
N ALA A 140 -12.99 0.84 -13.31
CA ALA A 140 -12.79 2.09 -14.03
C ALA A 140 -12.06 3.15 -13.19
N ALA A 141 -12.39 3.27 -11.90
CA ALA A 141 -11.69 4.17 -10.97
C ALA A 141 -10.22 3.76 -10.79
N ALA A 142 -9.94 2.49 -10.54
CA ALA A 142 -8.58 1.98 -10.43
C ALA A 142 -7.77 2.20 -11.72
N GLN A 143 -8.40 2.00 -12.89
CA GLN A 143 -7.75 2.28 -14.18
C GLN A 143 -7.41 3.75 -14.37
N ARG A 144 -8.28 4.69 -13.95
CA ARG A 144 -7.96 6.12 -14.05
C ARG A 144 -6.69 6.47 -13.27
N HIS A 145 -6.59 6.01 -12.02
CA HIS A 145 -5.40 6.25 -11.20
C HIS A 145 -4.13 5.60 -11.78
N ARG A 146 -4.25 4.36 -12.28
CA ARG A 146 -3.12 3.67 -12.96
C ARG A 146 -2.65 4.44 -14.18
N ARG A 147 -3.56 4.88 -15.05
CA ARG A 147 -3.20 5.64 -16.26
C ARG A 147 -2.36 6.87 -15.95
N THR A 148 -2.71 7.64 -14.93
CA THR A 148 -1.90 8.81 -14.55
C THR A 148 -0.46 8.44 -14.22
N ILE A 149 -0.25 7.35 -13.45
CA ILE A 149 1.11 6.88 -13.12
C ILE A 149 1.80 6.27 -14.34
N ASP A 150 1.07 5.53 -15.18
CA ASP A 150 1.61 4.94 -16.42
C ASP A 150 2.00 6.03 -17.43
N ASP A 151 1.27 7.14 -17.51
CA ASP A 151 1.59 8.31 -18.34
C ASP A 151 2.88 9.00 -17.85
N LEU A 152 3.07 9.15 -16.54
CA LEU A 152 4.31 9.64 -15.96
C LEU A 152 5.49 8.70 -16.28
N ALA A 153 5.29 7.41 -16.15
CA ALA A 153 6.31 6.42 -16.52
C ALA A 153 6.64 6.46 -18.03
N ALA A 154 5.64 6.62 -18.88
CA ALA A 154 5.82 6.76 -20.32
C ALA A 154 6.62 8.02 -20.69
N SER A 155 6.29 9.17 -20.07
CA SER A 155 7.04 10.41 -20.25
C SER A 155 8.49 10.25 -19.81
N GLY A 156 8.73 9.75 -18.60
CA GLY A 156 10.09 9.60 -18.04
C GLY A 156 10.96 8.64 -18.84
N THR A 157 10.40 7.53 -19.34
CA THR A 157 11.15 6.56 -20.17
C THR A 157 11.45 7.12 -21.56
N ALA A 158 10.52 7.85 -22.17
CA ALA A 158 10.75 8.52 -23.45
C ALA A 158 11.82 9.63 -23.34
N ASP A 159 11.81 10.40 -22.25
CA ASP A 159 12.83 11.41 -21.98
C ASP A 159 14.22 10.79 -21.80
N LEU A 160 14.29 9.70 -21.05
CA LEU A 160 15.54 8.97 -20.85
C LEU A 160 16.11 8.48 -22.17
N LEU A 161 15.30 7.85 -23.02
CA LEU A 161 15.73 7.35 -24.33
C LEU A 161 16.14 8.50 -25.28
N ARG A 162 15.39 9.61 -25.28
CA ARG A 162 15.75 10.80 -26.08
C ARG A 162 17.10 11.37 -25.67
N GLY A 163 17.41 11.38 -24.39
CA GLY A 163 18.73 11.79 -23.88
C GLY A 163 19.88 10.91 -24.38
N HIS A 164 19.59 9.66 -24.79
CA HIS A 164 20.55 8.74 -25.42
C HIS A 164 20.42 8.66 -26.95
N GLY A 165 19.70 9.59 -27.57
CA GLY A 165 19.54 9.67 -29.04
C GLY A 165 18.48 8.72 -29.62
N ASN A 166 17.82 7.91 -28.80
CA ASN A 166 16.74 7.02 -29.25
C ASN A 166 15.38 7.74 -29.18
N LYS A 167 14.66 7.75 -30.29
CA LYS A 167 13.35 8.40 -30.43
C LYS A 167 12.25 7.40 -30.85
N ASP A 168 12.55 6.10 -30.85
CA ASP A 168 11.59 5.08 -31.23
C ASP A 168 10.47 4.97 -30.17
N PRO A 169 9.20 5.19 -30.54
CA PRO A 169 8.08 5.10 -29.60
C PRO A 169 7.83 3.68 -29.09
N LEU A 170 8.18 2.65 -29.85
CA LEU A 170 8.05 1.26 -29.42
C LEU A 170 9.09 0.90 -28.37
N ASP A 171 10.31 1.40 -28.50
CA ASP A 171 11.34 1.24 -27.48
C ASP A 171 10.95 1.97 -26.17
N ALA A 172 10.35 3.15 -26.28
CA ALA A 172 9.85 3.88 -25.12
C ALA A 172 8.71 3.12 -24.41
N ASP A 173 7.77 2.55 -25.16
CA ASP A 173 6.69 1.73 -24.61
C ASP A 173 7.24 0.44 -23.97
N ALA A 174 8.16 -0.24 -24.61
CA ALA A 174 8.81 -1.43 -24.05
C ALA A 174 9.56 -1.09 -22.74
N LEU A 175 10.32 0.01 -22.72
CA LEU A 175 11.04 0.44 -21.52
C LEU A 175 10.09 0.82 -20.37
N LYS A 176 8.95 1.46 -20.67
CA LYS A 176 7.90 1.73 -19.69
C LYS A 176 7.40 0.44 -19.01
N HIS A 177 7.16 -0.62 -19.80
CA HIS A 177 6.73 -1.92 -19.26
C HIS A 177 7.81 -2.58 -18.40
N VAL A 178 9.07 -2.52 -18.82
CA VAL A 178 10.21 -2.98 -18.00
C VAL A 178 10.28 -2.19 -16.70
N TRP A 179 10.16 -0.87 -16.77
CA TRP A 179 10.21 0.01 -15.61
C TRP A 179 9.11 -0.29 -14.60
N THR A 180 7.84 -0.29 -15.02
CA THR A 180 6.70 -0.57 -14.14
C THR A 180 6.74 -1.98 -13.57
N GLY A 181 7.19 -2.96 -14.36
CA GLY A 181 7.44 -4.33 -13.89
C GLY A 181 8.52 -4.39 -12.83
N THR A 182 9.62 -3.67 -13.03
CA THR A 182 10.73 -3.58 -12.06
C THR A 182 10.28 -2.96 -10.74
N VAL A 183 9.53 -1.85 -10.79
CA VAL A 183 8.97 -1.23 -9.58
C VAL A 183 8.09 -2.23 -8.82
N GLY A 184 7.18 -2.90 -9.51
CA GLY A 184 6.30 -3.91 -8.93
C GLY A 184 7.07 -5.08 -8.28
N ALA A 185 8.12 -5.57 -8.94
CA ALA A 185 8.98 -6.63 -8.41
C ALA A 185 9.74 -6.20 -7.16
N LEU A 186 10.29 -4.97 -7.15
CA LEU A 186 11.00 -4.42 -5.99
C LEU A 186 10.07 -4.18 -4.80
N VAL A 187 8.86 -3.66 -5.03
CA VAL A 187 7.85 -3.52 -3.97
C VAL A 187 7.42 -4.89 -3.45
N GLY A 188 7.23 -5.88 -4.34
CA GLY A 188 6.92 -7.26 -3.95
C GLY A 188 8.01 -7.88 -3.07
N TRP A 189 9.27 -7.71 -3.46
CA TRP A 189 10.39 -8.16 -2.64
C TRP A 189 10.41 -7.48 -1.27
N TRP A 190 10.18 -6.17 -1.24
CA TRP A 190 10.16 -5.38 -0.01
C TRP A 190 9.06 -5.77 0.97
N THR A 191 7.87 -6.15 0.48
CA THR A 191 6.79 -6.64 1.35
C THR A 191 7.15 -7.92 2.09
N SER A 192 8.09 -8.71 1.55
CA SER A 192 8.61 -9.94 2.18
C SER A 192 9.81 -9.68 3.11
N HIS A 193 10.28 -8.42 3.20
CA HIS A 193 11.41 -8.00 4.02
C HIS A 193 11.01 -6.82 4.91
N PRO A 194 10.22 -7.06 5.96
CA PRO A 194 9.64 -6.00 6.79
C PRO A 194 10.68 -5.18 7.58
N ASP A 195 11.86 -5.73 7.79
CA ASP A 195 13.03 -5.12 8.43
C ASP A 195 13.73 -4.04 7.57
N GLN A 196 13.46 -4.01 6.27
CA GLN A 196 14.04 -3.01 5.36
C GLN A 196 13.18 -1.74 5.36
N SER A 197 13.78 -0.57 5.61
CA SER A 197 13.11 0.73 5.49
C SER A 197 13.01 1.19 4.03
N ALA A 198 12.24 2.26 3.76
CA ALA A 198 12.22 2.92 2.45
C ALA A 198 13.60 3.45 2.07
N GLN A 199 14.38 3.94 3.04
CA GLN A 199 15.74 4.41 2.83
C GLN A 199 16.69 3.27 2.43
N ASP A 200 16.57 2.10 3.08
CA ASP A 200 17.34 0.90 2.69
C ASP A 200 17.01 0.47 1.26
N MET A 201 15.73 0.54 0.88
CA MET A 201 15.30 0.25 -0.48
C MET A 201 15.84 1.25 -1.51
N ALA A 202 15.82 2.54 -1.21
CA ALA A 202 16.41 3.56 -2.07
C ALA A 202 17.91 3.32 -2.28
N ALA A 203 18.65 3.06 -1.21
CA ALA A 203 20.08 2.75 -1.29
C ALA A 203 20.36 1.45 -2.05
N ARG A 204 19.52 0.43 -1.91
CA ARG A 204 19.59 -0.82 -2.68
C ARG A 204 19.36 -0.57 -4.17
N CYS A 205 18.34 0.20 -4.52
CA CYS A 205 18.05 0.55 -5.90
C CYS A 205 19.20 1.34 -6.55
N ALA A 206 19.84 2.25 -5.80
CA ALA A 206 21.04 2.97 -6.31
C ALA A 206 22.14 1.98 -6.69
N ARG A 207 22.46 1.00 -5.84
CA ARG A 207 23.47 -0.04 -6.15
C ARG A 207 23.09 -0.89 -7.34
N LEU A 208 21.82 -1.31 -7.43
CA LEU A 208 21.33 -2.12 -8.56
C LEU A 208 21.39 -1.35 -9.88
N LEU A 209 20.94 -0.09 -9.90
CA LEU A 209 21.01 0.76 -11.09
C LEU A 209 22.46 1.03 -11.51
N THR A 210 23.38 1.19 -10.59
CA THR A 210 24.82 1.33 -10.90
C THR A 210 25.36 0.05 -11.53
N ALA A 211 25.05 -1.12 -10.96
CA ALA A 211 25.52 -2.40 -11.48
C ALA A 211 24.99 -2.74 -12.89
N ILE A 212 23.83 -2.22 -13.28
CA ILE A 212 23.25 -2.43 -14.64
C ILE A 212 23.90 -1.49 -15.68
N ARG A 213 24.38 -0.33 -15.24
CA ARG A 213 25.03 0.65 -16.14
C ARG A 213 26.46 0.27 -16.49
N GLY A 214 27.10 -0.63 -15.76
CA GLY A 214 28.49 -1.11 -15.94
C GLY A 214 29.46 -0.10 -15.44
#